data_55443477814eccb21fd3f2344fcfca27
#
_entry.id   55443477814eccb21fd3f2344fcfca27
#
_cell.length_a   1.000
_cell.length_b   1.000
_cell.length_c   1.000
_cell.angle_alpha   90.00
_cell.angle_beta   90.00
_cell.angle_gamma   90.00
#
_symmetry.space_group_name_H-M   'P 1'
#
loop_
_entity.id
_entity.type
_entity.pdbx_description
1 polymer ?
#
loop_
_entity_poly.entity_id
_entity_poly.type
_entity_poly.pdbx_seq_one_letter_code
_entity_poly.pdbx_strand_id
1 'polypeptide(L)'
;LGETIEVFGDGAQRRDFDYVDDVVDAFLRAGASDAANGEIFNLGGGAPVSLLELANDLARLSGKSAVRVVPFPEERKRIDIGDFYSDASKIERVLGWKSRTAFGDGLARTIEYYRQNKDRYL
;
A
#
# COMPACT_ATOMS: atom_id res chain seq x y z
N LEU A 1 9.05 -10.26 -14.11
CA LEU A 1 9.74 -9.70 -12.93
C LEU A 1 11.21 -9.48 -13.30
N GLY A 2 11.70 -8.28 -13.11
CA GLY A 2 13.03 -7.82 -13.55
C GLY A 2 12.95 -6.67 -14.55
N GLU A 3 11.74 -6.16 -14.82
CA GLU A 3 11.53 -5.01 -15.67
C GLU A 3 11.83 -3.71 -14.91
N THR A 4 12.07 -2.64 -15.66
CA THR A 4 12.25 -1.31 -15.08
C THR A 4 10.93 -0.78 -14.51
N ILE A 5 10.97 -0.28 -13.28
CA ILE A 5 9.84 0.41 -12.64
C ILE A 5 9.88 1.87 -13.06
N GLU A 6 8.86 2.32 -13.78
CA GLU A 6 8.74 3.73 -14.15
C GLU A 6 7.94 4.49 -13.10
N VAL A 7 8.52 5.58 -12.60
CA VAL A 7 7.89 6.51 -11.67
C VAL A 7 7.59 7.80 -12.41
N PHE A 8 6.32 8.21 -12.42
CA PHE A 8 5.87 9.40 -13.11
C PHE A 8 6.12 10.66 -12.28
N GLY A 9 6.61 11.72 -12.92
CA GLY A 9 6.95 12.98 -12.27
C GLY A 9 8.17 12.81 -11.35
N ASP A 10 8.14 13.42 -10.19
CA ASP A 10 9.17 13.27 -9.16
C ASP A 10 8.92 12.09 -8.19
N GLY A 11 7.73 11.47 -8.30
CA GLY A 11 7.31 10.38 -7.42
C GLY A 11 7.10 10.79 -5.97
N ALA A 12 6.95 12.08 -5.69
CA ALA A 12 6.79 12.61 -4.33
C ALA A 12 5.41 12.33 -3.72
N GLN A 13 4.42 11.96 -4.54
CA GLN A 13 3.06 11.65 -4.07
C GLN A 13 3.11 10.57 -2.98
N ARG A 14 2.49 10.85 -1.83
CA ARG A 14 2.47 9.97 -0.68
C ARG A 14 1.20 9.14 -0.60
N ARG A 15 1.36 7.89 -0.17
CA ARG A 15 0.30 6.93 0.10
C ARG A 15 0.60 6.18 1.40
N ASP A 16 -0.43 5.83 2.11
CA ASP A 16 -0.39 4.79 3.12
C ASP A 16 -0.64 3.42 2.47
N PHE A 17 0.12 2.44 2.89
CA PHE A 17 0.04 1.09 2.35
C PHE A 17 -0.31 0.13 3.48
N ASP A 18 -1.47 -0.51 3.37
CA ASP A 18 -1.88 -1.56 4.27
C ASP A 18 -1.46 -2.93 3.75
N TYR A 19 -0.94 -3.76 4.63
CA TYR A 19 -0.72 -5.16 4.31
C TYR A 19 -2.04 -5.93 4.37
N VAL A 20 -2.24 -6.86 3.43
CA VAL A 20 -3.52 -7.56 3.25
C VAL A 20 -4.04 -8.24 4.51
N ASP A 21 -3.16 -8.84 5.33
CA ASP A 21 -3.59 -9.53 6.56
C ASP A 21 -4.13 -8.53 7.61
N ASP A 22 -3.57 -7.31 7.68
CA ASP A 22 -4.08 -6.26 8.57
C ASP A 22 -5.47 -5.79 8.10
N VAL A 23 -5.69 -5.69 6.78
CA VAL A 23 -7.00 -5.37 6.20
C VAL A 23 -8.01 -6.47 6.52
N VAL A 24 -7.63 -7.74 6.37
CA VAL A 24 -8.47 -8.89 6.74
C VAL A 24 -8.84 -8.86 8.23
N ASP A 25 -7.88 -8.57 9.13
CA ASP A 25 -8.15 -8.42 10.58
C ASP A 25 -9.18 -7.32 10.83
N ALA A 26 -9.10 -6.18 10.12
CA ALA A 26 -10.09 -5.11 10.23
C ALA A 26 -11.51 -5.58 9.85
N PHE A 27 -11.65 -6.29 8.72
CA PHE A 27 -12.93 -6.85 8.30
C PHE A 27 -13.50 -7.87 9.30
N LEU A 28 -12.66 -8.75 9.82
CA LEU A 28 -13.09 -9.74 10.81
C LEU A 28 -13.55 -9.08 12.12
N ARG A 29 -12.85 -8.04 12.59
CA ARG A 29 -13.27 -7.28 13.77
C ARG A 29 -14.59 -6.54 13.54
N ALA A 30 -14.73 -5.90 12.38
CA ALA A 30 -15.98 -5.22 12.05
C ALA A 30 -17.16 -6.20 11.98
N GLY A 31 -16.98 -7.37 11.35
CA GLY A 31 -18.01 -8.39 11.25
C GLY A 31 -18.37 -9.05 12.59
N ALA A 32 -17.48 -9.01 13.58
CA ALA A 32 -17.69 -9.60 14.91
C ALA A 32 -18.20 -8.60 15.96
N SER A 33 -18.45 -7.32 15.61
CA SER A 33 -18.78 -6.27 16.57
C SER A 33 -20.05 -5.51 16.19
N ASP A 34 -21.02 -5.50 17.08
CA ASP A 34 -22.23 -4.69 16.92
C ASP A 34 -21.93 -3.17 16.86
N ALA A 35 -20.80 -2.74 17.43
CA ALA A 35 -20.35 -1.35 17.35
C ALA A 35 -19.96 -0.91 15.93
N ALA A 36 -19.83 -1.85 14.98
CA ALA A 36 -19.58 -1.56 13.58
C ALA A 36 -20.87 -1.39 12.75
N ASN A 37 -22.02 -1.73 13.29
CA ASN A 37 -23.28 -1.68 12.56
C ASN A 37 -23.63 -0.26 12.10
N GLY A 38 -23.74 -0.09 10.76
CA GLY A 38 -24.05 1.21 10.15
C GLY A 38 -22.89 2.22 10.15
N GLU A 39 -21.69 1.82 10.59
CA GLU A 39 -20.53 2.68 10.67
C GLU A 39 -19.63 2.56 9.42
N ILE A 40 -18.92 3.64 9.12
CA ILE A 40 -17.89 3.69 8.08
C ILE A 40 -16.55 3.91 8.76
N PHE A 41 -15.58 3.09 8.40
CA PHE A 41 -14.19 3.16 8.89
C PHE A 41 -13.21 3.33 7.74
N ASN A 42 -12.24 4.21 7.94
CA ASN A 42 -11.05 4.25 7.11
C ASN A 42 -9.98 3.33 7.71
N LEU A 43 -9.20 2.71 6.85
CA LEU A 43 -7.99 1.98 7.21
C LEU A 43 -6.79 2.81 6.76
N GLY A 44 -5.67 2.68 7.46
CA GLY A 44 -4.43 3.36 7.11
C GLY A 44 -3.24 2.70 7.80
N GLY A 45 -2.23 2.38 7.02
CA GLY A 45 -1.07 1.58 7.40
C GLY A 45 0.16 2.40 7.78
N GLY A 46 0.17 3.06 8.92
CA GLY A 46 1.38 3.69 9.44
C GLY A 46 1.76 5.01 8.74
N ALA A 47 3.08 5.31 8.64
CA ALA A 47 3.56 6.54 8.02
C ALA A 47 3.42 6.50 6.49
N PRO A 48 2.90 7.57 5.86
CA PRO A 48 2.81 7.64 4.41
C PRO A 48 4.19 7.58 3.74
N VAL A 49 4.29 6.80 2.66
CA VAL A 49 5.51 6.56 1.87
C VAL A 49 5.32 7.17 0.48
N SER A 50 6.34 7.78 -0.09
CA SER A 50 6.28 8.28 -1.46
C SER A 50 6.33 7.16 -2.50
N LEU A 51 5.80 7.41 -3.70
CA LEU A 51 5.85 6.42 -4.78
C LEU A 51 7.30 6.13 -5.21
N LEU A 52 8.20 7.10 -5.08
CA LEU A 52 9.62 6.90 -5.37
C LEU A 52 10.28 6.00 -4.30
N GLU A 53 9.97 6.18 -3.02
CA GLU A 53 10.43 5.30 -1.94
C GLU A 53 9.93 3.87 -2.14
N LEU A 54 8.62 3.70 -2.43
CA LEU A 54 8.04 2.39 -2.76
C LEU A 54 8.78 1.72 -3.92
N ALA A 55 9.02 2.45 -5.02
CA ALA A 55 9.71 1.90 -6.20
C ALA A 55 11.14 1.46 -5.88
N ASN A 56 11.87 2.28 -5.11
CA ASN A 56 13.23 1.95 -4.69
C ASN A 56 13.26 0.71 -3.76
N ASP A 57 12.33 0.61 -2.83
CA ASP A 57 12.23 -0.57 -1.95
C ASP A 57 11.84 -1.83 -2.73
N LEU A 58 10.92 -1.73 -3.69
CA LEU A 58 10.59 -2.83 -4.60
C LEU A 58 11.82 -3.29 -5.41
N ALA A 59 12.58 -2.36 -5.97
CA ALA A 59 13.78 -2.67 -6.73
C ALA A 59 14.84 -3.35 -5.84
N ARG A 60 15.09 -2.80 -4.67
CA ARG A 60 16.03 -3.34 -3.67
C ARG A 60 15.65 -4.76 -3.23
N LEU A 61 14.39 -4.97 -2.84
CA LEU A 61 13.90 -6.25 -2.34
C LEU A 61 13.77 -7.31 -3.44
N SER A 62 13.40 -6.91 -4.66
CA SER A 62 13.34 -7.83 -5.80
C SER A 62 14.72 -8.26 -6.28
N GLY A 63 15.72 -7.40 -6.13
CA GLY A 63 17.11 -7.64 -6.58
C GLY A 63 17.29 -7.67 -8.09
N LYS A 64 16.28 -7.31 -8.88
CA LYS A 64 16.26 -7.47 -10.35
C LYS A 64 15.72 -6.28 -11.13
N SER A 65 15.12 -5.30 -10.45
CA SER A 65 14.48 -4.17 -11.12
C SER A 65 15.32 -2.91 -10.98
N ALA A 66 15.31 -2.07 -12.01
CA ALA A 66 15.79 -0.70 -11.96
C ALA A 66 14.62 0.27 -11.75
N VAL A 67 14.87 1.44 -11.18
CA VAL A 67 13.88 2.53 -11.08
C VAL A 67 14.26 3.62 -12.05
N ARG A 68 13.30 4.11 -12.79
CA ARG A 68 13.46 5.24 -13.71
C ARG A 68 12.36 6.25 -13.49
N VAL A 69 12.74 7.48 -13.20
CA VAL A 69 11.82 8.61 -13.17
C VAL A 69 11.59 9.09 -14.61
N VAL A 70 10.32 9.23 -14.99
CA VAL A 70 9.90 9.67 -16.32
C VAL A 70 8.92 10.85 -16.23
N PRO A 71 8.79 11.69 -17.27
CA PRO A 71 7.82 12.75 -17.25
C PRO A 71 6.41 12.24 -16.96
N PHE A 72 5.64 13.01 -16.19
CA PHE A 72 4.26 12.64 -15.88
C PHE A 72 3.40 12.78 -17.16
N PRO A 73 2.76 11.70 -17.66
CA PRO A 73 1.88 11.79 -18.81
C PRO A 73 0.71 12.73 -18.52
N GLU A 74 0.40 13.65 -19.45
CA GLU A 74 -0.63 14.67 -19.24
C GLU A 74 -2.02 14.07 -18.93
N GLU A 75 -2.38 12.98 -19.58
CA GLU A 75 -3.63 12.25 -19.32
C GLU A 75 -3.70 11.68 -17.91
N ARG A 76 -2.58 11.21 -17.34
CA ARG A 76 -2.48 10.68 -15.99
C ARG A 76 -2.43 11.80 -14.96
N LYS A 77 -1.77 12.92 -15.28
CA LYS A 77 -1.67 14.08 -14.41
C LYS A 77 -3.03 14.71 -14.10
N ARG A 78 -3.97 14.65 -15.05
CA ARG A 78 -5.34 15.18 -14.84
C ARG A 78 -6.16 14.43 -13.80
N ILE A 79 -5.83 13.18 -13.52
CA ILE A 79 -6.53 12.32 -12.56
C ILE A 79 -5.70 12.04 -11.32
N ASP A 80 -4.49 12.59 -11.24
CA ASP A 80 -3.66 12.45 -10.04
C ASP A 80 -4.23 13.28 -8.89
N ILE A 81 -4.42 12.62 -7.75
CA ILE A 81 -5.01 13.23 -6.55
C ILE A 81 -3.97 13.83 -5.60
N GLY A 82 -2.69 13.84 -6.00
CA GLY A 82 -1.61 14.28 -5.12
C GLY A 82 -1.42 13.35 -3.92
N ASP A 83 -1.13 13.87 -2.75
CA ASP A 83 -1.02 13.08 -1.52
C ASP A 83 -2.38 12.55 -1.06
N PHE A 84 -2.40 11.27 -0.70
CA PHE A 84 -3.58 10.64 -0.12
C PHE A 84 -3.16 9.61 0.94
N TYR A 85 -3.64 9.80 2.15
CA TYR A 85 -3.49 8.86 3.27
C TYR A 85 -4.64 9.05 4.26
N SER A 86 -4.96 8.00 4.98
CA SER A 86 -6.18 7.90 5.77
C SER A 86 -5.94 8.23 7.24
N ASP A 87 -6.98 8.75 7.88
CA ASP A 87 -7.08 8.79 9.34
C ASP A 87 -7.83 7.54 9.82
N ALA A 88 -7.10 6.61 10.43
CA ALA A 88 -7.63 5.38 11.00
C ALA A 88 -8.02 5.49 12.49
N SER A 89 -8.02 6.68 13.07
CA SER A 89 -8.28 6.89 14.51
C SER A 89 -9.65 6.39 14.94
N LYS A 90 -10.66 6.44 14.05
CA LYS A 90 -12.01 5.95 14.35
C LYS A 90 -12.04 4.45 14.55
N ILE A 91 -11.45 3.68 13.64
CA ILE A 91 -11.44 2.22 13.76
C ILE A 91 -10.61 1.76 14.96
N GLU A 92 -9.49 2.44 15.24
CA GLU A 92 -8.68 2.17 16.42
C GLU A 92 -9.51 2.35 17.70
N ARG A 93 -10.22 3.47 17.82
CA ARG A 93 -11.05 3.77 19.00
C ARG A 93 -12.24 2.84 19.16
N VAL A 94 -12.93 2.50 18.07
CA VAL A 94 -14.20 1.74 18.14
C VAL A 94 -13.96 0.23 18.16
N LEU A 95 -13.02 -0.27 17.36
CA LEU A 95 -12.79 -1.71 17.17
C LEU A 95 -11.43 -2.19 17.69
N GLY A 96 -10.61 -1.28 18.24
CA GLY A 96 -9.26 -1.62 18.72
C GLY A 96 -8.35 -2.11 17.59
N TRP A 97 -8.68 -1.79 16.34
CA TRP A 97 -7.84 -2.17 15.21
C TRP A 97 -6.74 -1.15 14.97
N LYS A 98 -5.57 -1.68 14.63
CA LYS A 98 -4.42 -0.89 14.19
C LYS A 98 -3.59 -1.72 13.24
N SER A 99 -3.07 -1.12 12.19
CA SER A 99 -2.07 -1.75 11.33
C SER A 99 -0.86 -2.21 12.17
N ARG A 100 -0.42 -3.46 11.99
CA ARG A 100 0.67 -4.08 12.76
C ARG A 100 1.85 -4.45 11.91
N THR A 101 1.65 -4.55 10.59
CA THR A 101 2.68 -4.97 9.66
C THR A 101 3.48 -3.74 9.21
N ALA A 102 4.76 -3.71 9.54
CA ALA A 102 5.65 -2.66 9.03
C ALA A 102 5.70 -2.70 7.51
N PHE A 103 5.76 -1.51 6.86
CA PHE A 103 5.73 -1.37 5.40
C PHE A 103 6.74 -2.29 4.69
N GLY A 104 8.01 -2.29 5.13
CA GLY A 104 9.06 -3.12 4.54
C GLY A 104 8.79 -4.62 4.66
N ASP A 105 8.23 -5.07 5.79
CA ASP A 105 7.90 -6.48 6.04
C ASP A 105 6.72 -6.92 5.16
N GLY A 106 5.67 -6.11 5.07
CA GLY A 106 4.53 -6.35 4.20
C GLY A 106 4.94 -6.42 2.73
N LEU A 107 5.82 -5.50 2.30
CA LEU A 107 6.35 -5.47 0.94
C LEU A 107 7.18 -6.72 0.62
N ALA A 108 8.06 -7.14 1.55
CA ALA A 108 8.86 -8.36 1.39
C ALA A 108 7.99 -9.62 1.26
N ARG A 109 6.97 -9.76 2.12
CA ARG A 109 6.01 -10.87 2.05
C ARG A 109 5.22 -10.86 0.73
N THR A 110 4.81 -9.69 0.26
CA THR A 110 4.10 -9.52 -1.02
C THR A 110 4.97 -9.98 -2.19
N ILE A 111 6.24 -9.57 -2.23
CA ILE A 111 7.19 -9.99 -3.27
C ILE A 111 7.36 -11.51 -3.26
N GLU A 112 7.54 -12.11 -2.07
CA GLU A 112 7.71 -13.55 -1.94
C GLU A 112 6.45 -14.31 -2.38
N TYR A 113 5.27 -13.84 -2.02
CA TYR A 113 4.01 -14.41 -2.50
C TYR A 113 3.93 -14.44 -4.03
N TYR A 114 4.25 -13.34 -4.71
CA TYR A 114 4.25 -13.29 -6.17
C TYR A 114 5.36 -14.12 -6.81
N ARG A 115 6.50 -14.29 -6.15
CA ARG A 115 7.55 -15.20 -6.61
C ARG A 115 7.06 -16.65 -6.63
N GLN A 116 6.39 -17.07 -5.57
CA GLN A 116 5.88 -18.45 -5.41
C GLN A 116 4.67 -18.73 -6.30
N ASN A 117 3.91 -17.71 -6.66
CA ASN A 117 2.66 -17.85 -7.42
C ASN A 117 2.74 -17.22 -8.82
N LYS A 118 3.95 -17.05 -9.35
CA LYS A 118 4.19 -16.36 -10.62
C LYS A 118 3.31 -16.90 -11.76
N ASP A 119 3.22 -18.23 -11.90
CA ASP A 119 2.48 -18.90 -12.96
C ASP A 119 0.97 -18.67 -12.93
N ARG A 120 0.45 -18.08 -11.86
CA ARG A 120 -0.98 -17.72 -11.73
C ARG A 120 -1.31 -16.31 -12.19
N TYR A 121 -0.28 -15.46 -12.36
CA TYR A 121 -0.43 -14.02 -12.62
C TYR A 121 0.28 -13.54 -13.89
N LEU A 122 1.14 -14.37 -14.50
CA LEU A 122 1.94 -14.03 -15.70
C LEU A 122 1.83 -15.11 -16.75
#